data_8d74ae0662e8faec930f9d6b89d2ccd9
#
_entry.id   8d74ae0662e8faec930f9d6b89d2ccd9
#
_cell.length_a   1.000
_cell.length_b   1.000
_cell.length_c   1.000
_cell.angle_alpha   90.00
_cell.angle_beta   90.00
_cell.angle_gamma   90.00
#
_symmetry.space_group_name_H-M   'P 1'
#
loop_
_entity.id
_entity.type
_entity.pdbx_description
1 polymer ?
#
loop_
_entity_poly.entity_id
_entity_poly.type
_entity_poly.pdbx_seq_one_letter_code
_entity_poly.pdbx_strand_id
1 'polypeptide(L)'
;VNLPQPFQYQGSKRALAALILRYLPAGVTRLVEPFCGSAAVSIAAAGRARAMEFWLNDFNKPLAELLGLMINSPKELAKSYEDLWRAEHEDALEHYYQVRESFNRTGDARLLLYLLARCVKGAVRYNTEGLFNQSPDKRRLGTRPETMKANIAAISALLRGRTIVTSLSYADVLANVRPDDVVYMDPPYQGVCGERDSRYFAGISFDDFVAELGTLNHRKVRYLVSYDGRSGSRTYGKPLPAKLNLTLVEIEAGRSSQATLLGRAEMTVESLYLSPALAEELEAQPAIHRRRQDEQMLLMESSKPYGKKAKIPKRIS
;
A
#
# COMPACT_ATOMS: atom_id res chain seq x y z
N VAL A 1 12.82 -5.77 11.63
CA VAL A 1 13.48 -5.44 10.35
C VAL A 1 12.77 -4.23 9.76
N ASN A 2 13.50 -3.13 9.54
CA ASN A 2 12.94 -1.94 8.90
C ASN A 2 12.78 -2.24 7.40
N LEU A 3 11.54 -2.38 6.94
CA LEU A 3 11.24 -2.70 5.55
C LEU A 3 11.51 -1.48 4.66
N PRO A 4 12.10 -1.63 3.48
CA PRO A 4 12.34 -0.53 2.56
C PRO A 4 11.02 0.12 2.14
N GLN A 5 11.05 1.43 1.95
CA GLN A 5 9.91 2.19 1.44
C GLN A 5 10.29 2.77 0.08
N PRO A 6 9.64 2.34 -0.99
CA PRO A 6 10.00 2.80 -2.33
C PRO A 6 9.78 4.30 -2.47
N PHE A 7 8.63 4.79 -2.04
CA PHE A 7 8.21 6.19 -2.04
C PHE A 7 7.06 6.38 -1.07
N GLN A 8 6.78 7.62 -0.70
CA GLN A 8 5.53 7.94 0.01
C GLN A 8 4.36 7.75 -0.96
N TYR A 9 3.32 7.06 -0.49
CA TYR A 9 2.13 6.78 -1.30
C TYR A 9 0.89 6.90 -0.44
N GLN A 10 -0.04 7.77 -0.84
CA GLN A 10 -1.29 7.96 -0.11
C GLN A 10 -2.13 6.68 -0.20
N GLY A 11 -2.60 6.17 0.93
CA GLY A 11 -3.32 4.90 1.00
C GLY A 11 -2.43 3.67 1.17
N SER A 12 -1.09 3.83 1.23
CA SER A 12 -0.17 2.70 1.44
C SER A 12 -0.49 1.93 2.72
N LYS A 13 -0.65 0.62 2.60
CA LYS A 13 -0.88 -0.31 3.72
C LYS A 13 0.39 -0.67 4.49
N ARG A 14 1.48 0.12 4.35
CA ARG A 14 2.76 -0.15 5.00
C ARG A 14 2.64 -0.34 6.53
N ALA A 15 1.88 0.50 7.19
CA ALA A 15 1.67 0.40 8.64
C ALA A 15 0.91 -0.87 9.05
N LEU A 16 0.06 -1.37 8.17
CA LEU A 16 -0.80 -2.54 8.39
C LEU A 16 -0.23 -3.82 7.78
N ALA A 17 0.78 -3.73 6.92
CA ALA A 17 1.29 -4.88 6.20
C ALA A 17 1.66 -6.05 7.14
N ALA A 18 2.31 -5.77 8.27
CA ALA A 18 2.65 -6.80 9.25
C ALA A 18 1.43 -7.51 9.84
N LEU A 19 0.31 -6.80 10.02
CA LEU A 19 -0.95 -7.35 10.51
C LEU A 19 -1.65 -8.15 9.42
N ILE A 20 -1.73 -7.61 8.20
CA ILE A 20 -2.30 -8.29 7.03
C ILE A 20 -1.61 -9.64 6.79
N LEU A 21 -0.27 -9.68 6.88
CA LEU A 21 0.50 -10.91 6.68
C LEU A 21 0.18 -12.03 7.68
N ARG A 22 -0.49 -11.75 8.78
CA ARG A 22 -0.92 -12.79 9.73
C ARG A 22 -2.03 -13.65 9.18
N TYR A 23 -2.81 -13.08 8.27
CA TYR A 23 -3.92 -13.75 7.59
C TYR A 23 -3.50 -14.37 6.25
N LEU A 24 -2.20 -14.37 5.92
CA LEU A 24 -1.68 -15.21 4.86
C LEU A 24 -1.40 -16.62 5.40
N PRO A 25 -1.75 -17.67 4.65
CA PRO A 25 -1.39 -19.04 5.02
C PRO A 25 0.13 -19.23 5.03
N ALA A 26 0.60 -20.33 5.58
CA ALA A 26 2.00 -20.70 5.48
C ALA A 26 2.34 -21.16 4.05
N GLY A 27 3.55 -20.81 3.56
CA GLY A 27 4.04 -21.34 2.29
C GLY A 27 3.28 -20.86 1.06
N VAL A 28 2.92 -19.57 1.00
CA VAL A 28 2.30 -19.00 -0.21
C VAL A 28 3.23 -19.13 -1.39
N THR A 29 2.80 -19.84 -2.44
CA THR A 29 3.55 -19.99 -3.67
C THR A 29 3.67 -18.66 -4.38
N ARG A 30 2.54 -17.99 -4.68
CA ARG A 30 2.50 -16.68 -5.31
C ARG A 30 1.48 -15.77 -4.64
N LEU A 31 1.93 -14.57 -4.25
CA LEU A 31 1.08 -13.48 -3.80
C LEU A 31 0.76 -12.56 -4.97
N VAL A 32 -0.53 -12.32 -5.22
CA VAL A 32 -1.03 -11.48 -6.31
C VAL A 32 -1.66 -10.22 -5.72
N GLU A 33 -1.20 -9.04 -6.15
CA GLU A 33 -1.80 -7.74 -5.80
C GLU A 33 -2.36 -7.06 -7.06
N PRO A 34 -3.68 -7.16 -7.36
CA PRO A 34 -4.32 -6.49 -8.50
C PRO A 34 -4.30 -4.96 -8.41
N PHE A 35 -4.15 -4.41 -7.20
CA PHE A 35 -4.11 -2.98 -6.86
C PHE A 35 -2.88 -2.71 -5.99
N CYS A 36 -1.68 -2.91 -6.54
CA CYS A 36 -0.48 -2.96 -5.69
C CYS A 36 -0.03 -1.60 -5.15
N GLY A 37 -0.37 -0.48 -5.80
CA GLY A 37 0.07 0.85 -5.39
C GLY A 37 1.58 0.90 -5.13
N SER A 38 1.98 1.09 -3.88
CA SER A 38 3.40 1.05 -3.48
C SER A 38 3.93 -0.36 -3.18
N ALA A 39 3.19 -1.41 -3.45
CA ALA A 39 3.52 -2.82 -3.20
C ALA A 39 3.89 -3.11 -1.73
N ALA A 40 3.31 -2.38 -0.78
CA ALA A 40 3.71 -2.43 0.62
C ALA A 40 3.52 -3.82 1.25
N VAL A 41 2.45 -4.54 0.88
CA VAL A 41 2.15 -5.88 1.40
C VAL A 41 3.09 -6.91 0.80
N SER A 42 3.34 -6.88 -0.51
CA SER A 42 4.32 -7.77 -1.17
C SER A 42 5.75 -7.52 -0.69
N ILE A 43 6.17 -6.28 -0.51
CA ILE A 43 7.50 -5.97 0.06
C ILE A 43 7.61 -6.54 1.47
N ALA A 44 6.57 -6.40 2.30
CA ALA A 44 6.55 -6.96 3.63
C ALA A 44 6.54 -8.50 3.62
N ALA A 45 5.80 -9.12 2.69
CA ALA A 45 5.77 -10.57 2.51
C ALA A 45 7.13 -11.11 2.06
N ALA A 46 7.77 -10.43 1.10
CA ALA A 46 9.10 -10.77 0.64
C ALA A 46 10.16 -10.69 1.75
N GLY A 47 10.14 -9.60 2.52
CA GLY A 47 11.08 -9.38 3.62
C GLY A 47 10.92 -10.36 4.80
N ARG A 48 9.78 -11.07 4.88
CA ARG A 48 9.46 -12.08 5.89
C ARG A 48 9.37 -13.49 5.32
N ALA A 49 9.78 -13.70 4.08
CA ALA A 49 9.70 -14.99 3.36
C ALA A 49 8.29 -15.63 3.45
N ARG A 50 7.22 -14.80 3.32
CA ARG A 50 5.83 -15.27 3.42
C ARG A 50 5.26 -15.74 2.08
N ALA A 51 5.89 -15.38 0.96
CA ALA A 51 5.57 -15.83 -0.38
C ALA A 51 6.86 -16.02 -1.19
N MET A 52 6.82 -16.97 -2.14
CA MET A 52 7.96 -17.27 -3.01
C MET A 52 7.98 -16.37 -4.23
N GLU A 53 6.85 -16.16 -4.86
CA GLU A 53 6.67 -15.36 -6.08
C GLU A 53 5.66 -14.25 -5.85
N PHE A 54 5.70 -13.22 -6.70
CA PHE A 54 4.82 -12.06 -6.62
C PHE A 54 4.30 -11.69 -8.01
N TRP A 55 3.01 -11.33 -8.06
CA TRP A 55 2.42 -10.66 -9.21
C TRP A 55 1.87 -9.32 -8.75
N LEU A 56 2.59 -8.25 -9.09
CA LEU A 56 2.22 -6.87 -8.79
C LEU A 56 1.51 -6.29 -10.00
N ASN A 57 0.31 -5.79 -9.83
CA ASN A 57 -0.43 -5.10 -10.87
C ASN A 57 -0.95 -3.77 -10.37
N ASP A 58 -0.86 -2.75 -11.20
CA ASP A 58 -1.56 -1.49 -10.98
C ASP A 58 -2.04 -0.95 -12.32
N PHE A 59 -3.30 -0.52 -12.37
CA PHE A 59 -3.88 0.02 -13.60
C PHE A 59 -3.20 1.32 -14.04
N ASN A 60 -2.56 2.04 -13.10
CA ASN A 60 -1.71 3.18 -13.39
C ASN A 60 -0.39 2.70 -14.02
N LYS A 61 -0.34 2.70 -15.36
CA LYS A 61 0.80 2.22 -16.13
C LYS A 61 2.15 2.83 -15.70
N PRO A 62 2.31 4.17 -15.55
CA PRO A 62 3.56 4.74 -15.06
C PRO A 62 3.98 4.24 -13.67
N LEU A 63 3.02 3.93 -12.79
CA LEU A 63 3.32 3.39 -11.46
C LEU A 63 3.79 1.92 -11.54
N ALA A 64 3.14 1.10 -12.35
CA ALA A 64 3.58 -0.27 -12.60
C ALA A 64 4.98 -0.30 -13.24
N GLU A 65 5.23 0.53 -14.25
CA GLU A 65 6.55 0.67 -14.88
C GLU A 65 7.61 1.13 -13.87
N LEU A 66 7.29 2.07 -12.96
CA LEU A 66 8.20 2.50 -11.90
C LEU A 66 8.59 1.34 -10.99
N LEU A 67 7.63 0.52 -10.56
CA LEU A 67 7.93 -0.69 -9.77
C LEU A 67 8.79 -1.68 -10.56
N GLY A 68 8.51 -1.87 -11.85
CA GLY A 68 9.32 -2.70 -12.74
C GLY A 68 10.78 -2.22 -12.84
N LEU A 69 10.99 -0.90 -13.03
CA LEU A 69 12.32 -0.30 -13.05
C LEU A 69 13.04 -0.45 -11.70
N MET A 70 12.32 -0.23 -10.60
CA MET A 70 12.87 -0.37 -9.25
C MET A 70 13.38 -1.79 -8.97
N ILE A 71 12.66 -2.79 -9.45
CA ILE A 71 13.00 -4.20 -9.27
C ILE A 71 14.15 -4.60 -10.20
N ASN A 72 14.08 -4.26 -11.49
CA ASN A 72 14.92 -4.82 -12.53
C ASN A 72 16.12 -3.93 -12.93
N SER A 73 16.00 -2.59 -12.79
CA SER A 73 17.02 -1.59 -13.18
C SER A 73 17.34 -0.62 -12.02
N PRO A 74 17.66 -1.13 -10.80
CA PRO A 74 17.78 -0.31 -9.58
C PRO A 74 18.88 0.75 -9.67
N LYS A 75 19.99 0.47 -10.34
CA LYS A 75 21.12 1.41 -10.45
C LYS A 75 20.77 2.59 -11.34
N GLU A 76 20.14 2.33 -12.47
CA GLU A 76 19.72 3.34 -13.45
C GLU A 76 18.63 4.24 -12.88
N LEU A 77 17.63 3.65 -12.21
CA LEU A 77 16.57 4.42 -11.57
C LEU A 77 17.11 5.31 -10.43
N ALA A 78 18.02 4.78 -9.60
CA ALA A 78 18.63 5.55 -8.52
C ALA A 78 19.47 6.72 -9.06
N LYS A 79 20.21 6.53 -10.16
CA LYS A 79 20.99 7.58 -10.83
C LYS A 79 20.07 8.66 -11.39
N SER A 80 19.01 8.26 -12.11
CA SER A 80 18.04 9.21 -12.66
C SER A 80 17.38 10.06 -11.56
N TYR A 81 17.02 9.44 -10.42
CA TYR A 81 16.48 10.17 -9.28
C TYR A 81 17.49 11.16 -8.69
N GLU A 82 18.74 10.74 -8.54
CA GLU A 82 19.81 11.60 -8.04
C GLU A 82 20.04 12.82 -8.93
N ASP A 83 20.03 12.62 -10.26
CA ASP A 83 20.21 13.72 -11.23
C ASP A 83 19.06 14.73 -11.14
N LEU A 84 17.80 14.26 -11.09
CA LEU A 84 16.64 15.11 -10.92
C LEU A 84 16.67 15.87 -9.59
N TRP A 85 17.06 15.19 -8.51
CA TRP A 85 17.14 15.80 -7.18
C TRP A 85 18.25 16.86 -7.10
N ARG A 86 19.39 16.62 -7.75
CA ARG A 86 20.50 17.60 -7.78
C ARG A 86 20.18 18.81 -8.66
N ALA A 87 19.46 18.64 -9.74
CA ALA A 87 19.05 19.73 -10.62
C ALA A 87 18.05 20.72 -9.96
N GLU A 88 17.49 20.37 -8.80
CA GLU A 88 16.52 21.16 -8.04
C GLU A 88 17.15 22.41 -7.36
N HIS A 89 18.46 22.58 -7.34
CA HIS A 89 19.15 23.50 -6.42
C HIS A 89 18.91 25.00 -6.65
N GLU A 90 18.53 25.46 -7.86
CA GLU A 90 18.36 26.91 -8.14
C GLU A 90 16.91 27.37 -7.86
N ASP A 91 15.92 26.67 -8.36
CA ASP A 91 14.50 26.90 -8.09
C ASP A 91 13.75 25.55 -8.02
N ALA A 92 13.64 25.03 -6.81
CA ALA A 92 13.00 23.74 -6.53
C ALA A 92 11.54 23.68 -6.97
N LEU A 93 10.85 24.83 -6.97
CA LEU A 93 9.43 24.90 -7.34
C LEU A 93 9.27 24.85 -8.86
N GLU A 94 10.03 25.66 -9.56
CA GLU A 94 10.01 25.70 -11.02
C GLU A 94 10.49 24.36 -11.59
N HIS A 95 11.57 23.81 -11.05
CA HIS A 95 12.07 22.49 -11.46
C HIS A 95 10.99 21.39 -11.29
N TYR A 96 10.25 21.38 -10.17
CA TYR A 96 9.15 20.44 -9.98
C TYR A 96 8.10 20.55 -11.09
N TYR A 97 7.71 21.77 -11.48
CA TYR A 97 6.72 21.97 -12.53
C TYR A 97 7.23 21.55 -13.90
N GLN A 98 8.49 21.79 -14.21
CA GLN A 98 9.14 21.35 -15.47
C GLN A 98 9.20 19.81 -15.54
N VAL A 99 9.55 19.13 -14.43
CA VAL A 99 9.52 17.67 -14.35
C VAL A 99 8.10 17.14 -14.53
N ARG A 100 7.10 17.80 -13.90
CA ARG A 100 5.69 17.43 -14.02
C ARG A 100 5.17 17.57 -15.46
N GLU A 101 5.51 18.66 -16.13
CA GLU A 101 5.16 18.87 -17.54
C GLU A 101 5.81 17.80 -18.42
N SER A 102 7.08 17.52 -18.21
CA SER A 102 7.80 16.46 -18.93
C SER A 102 7.18 15.09 -18.68
N PHE A 103 6.78 14.77 -17.45
CA PHE A 103 6.06 13.55 -17.12
C PHE A 103 4.71 13.48 -17.85
N ASN A 104 3.94 14.55 -17.84
CA ASN A 104 2.65 14.61 -18.51
C ASN A 104 2.76 14.43 -20.04
N ARG A 105 3.85 14.84 -20.63
CA ARG A 105 4.12 14.67 -22.05
C ARG A 105 4.62 13.27 -22.40
N THR A 106 5.45 12.66 -21.54
CA THR A 106 6.19 11.43 -21.88
C THR A 106 5.68 10.17 -21.19
N GLY A 107 5.03 10.30 -20.03
CA GLY A 107 4.69 9.19 -19.16
C GLY A 107 5.88 8.48 -18.50
N ASP A 108 7.09 9.05 -18.56
CA ASP A 108 8.31 8.40 -18.07
C ASP A 108 8.25 8.14 -16.57
N ALA A 109 8.25 6.87 -16.20
CA ALA A 109 8.15 6.40 -14.82
C ALA A 109 9.30 6.91 -13.92
N ARG A 110 10.46 7.23 -14.47
CA ARG A 110 11.60 7.81 -13.71
C ARG A 110 11.24 9.18 -13.16
N LEU A 111 10.55 9.99 -13.96
CA LEU A 111 10.06 11.31 -13.55
C LEU A 111 8.98 11.17 -12.45
N LEU A 112 8.13 10.13 -12.54
CA LEU A 112 7.12 9.87 -11.52
C LEU A 112 7.74 9.62 -10.14
N LEU A 113 8.88 8.93 -10.04
CA LEU A 113 9.56 8.73 -8.76
C LEU A 113 9.92 10.04 -8.08
N TYR A 114 10.49 10.99 -8.84
CA TYR A 114 10.81 12.32 -8.33
C TYR A 114 9.54 13.06 -7.88
N LEU A 115 8.51 13.06 -8.72
CA LEU A 115 7.24 13.72 -8.41
C LEU A 115 6.59 13.16 -7.13
N LEU A 116 6.56 11.83 -6.94
CA LEU A 116 6.04 11.20 -5.73
C LEU A 116 6.86 11.54 -4.48
N ALA A 117 8.18 11.64 -4.60
CA ALA A 117 9.04 12.03 -3.50
C ALA A 117 8.85 13.50 -3.08
N ARG A 118 8.45 14.36 -4.01
CA ARG A 118 8.34 15.82 -3.85
C ARG A 118 6.92 16.32 -3.62
N CYS A 119 5.90 15.57 -4.04
CA CYS A 119 4.52 16.04 -3.96
C CYS A 119 3.94 15.93 -2.55
N VAL A 120 2.87 16.69 -2.30
CA VAL A 120 2.14 16.68 -1.04
C VAL A 120 1.56 15.28 -0.79
N LYS A 121 1.90 14.68 0.37
CA LYS A 121 1.39 13.38 0.86
C LYS A 121 1.73 12.17 -0.03
N GLY A 122 2.58 12.29 -1.05
CA GLY A 122 2.83 11.22 -2.00
C GLY A 122 1.55 10.77 -2.72
N ALA A 123 0.67 11.71 -3.03
CA ALA A 123 -0.61 11.41 -3.66
C ALA A 123 -0.47 11.40 -5.18
N VAL A 124 -0.95 10.34 -5.81
CA VAL A 124 -1.12 10.30 -7.26
C VAL A 124 -2.48 10.91 -7.60
N ARG A 125 -2.47 11.99 -8.34
CA ARG A 125 -3.70 12.67 -8.79
C ARG A 125 -3.56 13.08 -10.24
N TYR A 126 -4.60 12.78 -10.99
CA TYR A 126 -4.75 13.21 -12.38
C TYR A 126 -5.97 14.11 -12.50
N ASN A 127 -5.94 15.04 -13.44
CA ASN A 127 -7.10 15.84 -13.79
C ASN A 127 -8.03 15.06 -14.75
N THR A 128 -9.11 15.68 -15.19
CA THR A 128 -10.06 15.07 -16.15
C THR A 128 -9.47 14.77 -17.52
N GLU A 129 -8.32 15.38 -17.85
CA GLU A 129 -7.57 15.15 -19.10
C GLU A 129 -6.51 14.04 -18.93
N GLY A 130 -6.45 13.39 -17.75
CA GLY A 130 -5.46 12.36 -17.46
C GLY A 130 -4.04 12.89 -17.17
N LEU A 131 -3.89 14.19 -16.91
CA LEU A 131 -2.61 14.80 -16.59
C LEU A 131 -2.36 14.78 -15.07
N PHE A 132 -1.17 14.39 -14.67
CA PHE A 132 -0.74 14.46 -13.26
C PHE A 132 -0.74 15.92 -12.78
N ASN A 133 -1.49 16.23 -11.74
CA ASN A 133 -1.72 17.60 -11.30
C ASN A 133 -1.42 17.86 -9.83
N GLN A 134 -0.77 16.92 -9.13
CA GLN A 134 -0.44 17.11 -7.72
C GLN A 134 0.58 18.23 -7.54
N SER A 135 0.40 19.01 -6.48
CA SER A 135 1.29 20.13 -6.14
C SER A 135 2.53 19.65 -5.37
N PRO A 136 3.66 20.38 -5.47
CA PRO A 136 4.85 20.08 -4.67
C PRO A 136 4.62 20.35 -3.18
N ASP A 137 5.29 19.60 -2.31
CA ASP A 137 5.38 19.93 -0.89
C ASP A 137 6.46 21.02 -0.70
N LYS A 138 6.02 22.24 -0.41
CA LYS A 138 6.92 23.40 -0.23
C LYS A 138 7.81 23.28 1.02
N ARG A 139 7.53 22.35 1.93
CA ARG A 139 8.25 22.18 3.20
C ARG A 139 9.34 21.12 3.13
N ARG A 140 9.34 20.28 2.10
CA ARG A 140 10.22 19.10 2.01
C ARG A 140 10.86 19.03 0.64
N LEU A 141 12.15 18.77 0.63
CA LEU A 141 12.93 18.54 -0.61
C LEU A 141 12.88 17.07 -1.10
N GLY A 142 11.98 16.26 -0.55
CA GLY A 142 11.87 14.85 -0.89
C GLY A 142 12.87 13.96 -0.16
N THR A 143 12.97 12.72 -0.60
CA THR A 143 13.90 11.74 -0.03
C THR A 143 15.31 12.01 -0.56
N ARG A 144 16.31 12.03 0.32
CA ARG A 144 17.72 12.20 -0.09
C ARG A 144 18.15 11.07 -1.03
N PRO A 145 19.00 11.35 -2.05
CA PRO A 145 19.42 10.37 -3.04
C PRO A 145 20.02 9.09 -2.44
N GLU A 146 20.83 9.19 -1.40
CA GLU A 146 21.44 8.05 -0.74
C GLU A 146 20.39 7.13 -0.10
N THR A 147 19.38 7.71 0.54
CA THR A 147 18.26 6.98 1.14
C THR A 147 17.39 6.34 0.05
N MET A 148 17.11 7.07 -1.02
CA MET A 148 16.35 6.55 -2.16
C MET A 148 17.08 5.38 -2.82
N LYS A 149 18.38 5.52 -3.08
CA LYS A 149 19.24 4.46 -3.62
C LYS A 149 19.24 3.22 -2.74
N ALA A 150 19.35 3.39 -1.41
CA ALA A 150 19.30 2.27 -0.47
C ALA A 150 17.94 1.56 -0.49
N ASN A 151 16.83 2.31 -0.52
CA ASN A 151 15.49 1.75 -0.61
C ASN A 151 15.27 0.98 -1.92
N ILE A 152 15.65 1.55 -3.05
CA ILE A 152 15.55 0.92 -4.37
C ILE A 152 16.36 -0.38 -4.41
N ALA A 153 17.61 -0.34 -3.95
CA ALA A 153 18.47 -1.52 -3.91
C ALA A 153 17.89 -2.64 -3.03
N ALA A 154 17.35 -2.28 -1.86
CA ALA A 154 16.74 -3.25 -0.94
C ALA A 154 15.47 -3.88 -1.53
N ILE A 155 14.63 -3.11 -2.23
CA ILE A 155 13.43 -3.62 -2.91
C ILE A 155 13.82 -4.57 -4.04
N SER A 156 14.80 -4.17 -4.87
CA SER A 156 15.33 -5.02 -5.93
C SER A 156 15.85 -6.34 -5.36
N ALA A 157 16.62 -6.31 -4.27
CA ALA A 157 17.14 -7.52 -3.62
C ALA A 157 16.01 -8.45 -3.12
N LEU A 158 14.88 -7.89 -2.66
CA LEU A 158 13.74 -8.67 -2.18
C LEU A 158 12.89 -9.28 -3.30
N LEU A 159 12.75 -8.61 -4.45
CA LEU A 159 11.71 -8.93 -5.43
C LEU A 159 12.25 -9.40 -6.79
N ARG A 160 13.51 -9.10 -7.13
CA ARG A 160 14.09 -9.42 -8.43
C ARG A 160 14.16 -10.93 -8.67
N GLY A 161 13.84 -11.33 -9.90
CA GLY A 161 13.87 -12.73 -10.35
C GLY A 161 12.66 -13.57 -9.91
N ARG A 162 11.75 -13.00 -9.09
CA ARG A 162 10.54 -13.69 -8.62
C ARG A 162 9.29 -12.82 -8.64
N THR A 163 9.31 -11.73 -9.39
CA THR A 163 8.18 -10.78 -9.47
C THR A 163 7.83 -10.49 -10.91
N ILE A 164 6.56 -10.61 -11.23
CA ILE A 164 5.96 -10.11 -12.46
C ILE A 164 5.27 -8.79 -12.13
N VAL A 165 5.47 -7.77 -12.96
CA VAL A 165 4.79 -6.48 -12.84
C VAL A 165 4.00 -6.22 -14.10
N THR A 166 2.71 -5.89 -13.95
CA THR A 166 1.78 -5.64 -15.06
C THR A 166 0.95 -4.38 -14.83
N SER A 167 0.36 -3.88 -15.92
CA SER A 167 -0.63 -2.80 -15.89
C SER A 167 -1.89 -3.24 -16.64
N LEU A 168 -2.58 -4.20 -16.08
CA LEU A 168 -3.81 -4.78 -16.61
C LEU A 168 -5.02 -4.28 -15.81
N SER A 169 -6.23 -4.49 -16.33
CA SER A 169 -7.42 -4.36 -15.52
C SER A 169 -7.39 -5.38 -14.37
N TYR A 170 -7.97 -5.03 -13.21
CA TYR A 170 -8.03 -5.98 -12.09
C TYR A 170 -8.80 -7.26 -12.47
N ALA A 171 -9.84 -7.15 -13.32
CA ALA A 171 -10.62 -8.29 -13.80
C ALA A 171 -9.74 -9.25 -14.61
N ASP A 172 -8.88 -8.73 -15.51
CA ASP A 172 -7.93 -9.56 -16.26
C ASP A 172 -6.93 -10.26 -15.32
N VAL A 173 -6.48 -9.58 -14.27
CA VAL A 173 -5.61 -10.22 -13.26
C VAL A 173 -6.37 -11.33 -12.55
N LEU A 174 -7.59 -11.07 -12.04
CA LEU A 174 -8.39 -12.04 -11.31
C LEU A 174 -8.81 -13.25 -12.17
N ALA A 175 -9.05 -13.04 -13.46
CA ALA A 175 -9.34 -14.14 -14.40
C ALA A 175 -8.16 -15.12 -14.52
N ASN A 176 -6.92 -14.62 -14.38
CA ASN A 176 -5.67 -15.38 -14.58
C ASN A 176 -4.99 -15.84 -13.29
N VAL A 177 -5.62 -15.70 -12.11
CA VAL A 177 -5.09 -16.26 -10.87
C VAL A 177 -5.18 -17.79 -10.86
N ARG A 178 -4.20 -18.44 -10.26
CA ARG A 178 -4.08 -19.89 -10.16
C ARG A 178 -4.73 -20.40 -8.86
N PRO A 179 -5.06 -21.68 -8.76
CA PRO A 179 -5.64 -22.24 -7.54
C PRO A 179 -4.72 -22.15 -6.29
N ASP A 180 -3.40 -22.15 -6.51
CA ASP A 180 -2.38 -22.07 -5.45
C ASP A 180 -1.94 -20.62 -5.12
N ASP A 181 -2.49 -19.64 -5.81
CA ASP A 181 -2.26 -18.23 -5.51
C ASP A 181 -2.99 -17.80 -4.22
N VAL A 182 -2.46 -16.75 -3.61
CA VAL A 182 -3.19 -15.94 -2.64
C VAL A 182 -3.29 -14.52 -3.17
N VAL A 183 -4.50 -13.97 -3.21
CA VAL A 183 -4.75 -12.63 -3.75
C VAL A 183 -4.96 -11.64 -2.61
N TYR A 184 -4.22 -10.54 -2.59
CA TYR A 184 -4.48 -9.41 -1.70
C TYR A 184 -4.99 -8.22 -2.51
N MET A 185 -6.15 -7.71 -2.14
CA MET A 185 -6.81 -6.60 -2.82
C MET A 185 -7.00 -5.40 -1.89
N ASP A 186 -6.62 -4.22 -2.37
CA ASP A 186 -6.86 -2.93 -1.74
C ASP A 186 -7.42 -1.95 -2.79
N PRO A 187 -8.66 -2.19 -3.26
CA PRO A 187 -9.25 -1.38 -4.30
C PRO A 187 -9.52 0.04 -3.81
N PRO A 188 -9.61 1.03 -4.70
CA PRO A 188 -10.02 2.38 -4.34
C PRO A 188 -11.42 2.37 -3.71
N TYR A 189 -11.55 2.88 -2.47
CA TYR A 189 -12.80 2.87 -1.72
C TYR A 189 -13.87 3.76 -2.37
N GLN A 190 -15.06 3.22 -2.55
CA GLN A 190 -16.24 4.03 -2.84
C GLN A 190 -16.62 4.86 -1.60
N GLY A 191 -16.86 6.16 -1.78
CA GLY A 191 -17.32 7.05 -0.70
C GLY A 191 -16.23 7.91 -0.06
N VAL A 192 -14.95 7.53 -0.14
CA VAL A 192 -13.83 8.45 0.07
C VAL A 192 -13.54 9.22 -1.21
N CYS A 193 -13.87 8.59 -2.34
CA CYS A 193 -13.82 9.16 -3.66
C CYS A 193 -15.27 9.48 -4.05
N GLY A 194 -15.71 10.75 -3.95
CA GLY A 194 -16.96 11.17 -4.59
C GLY A 194 -16.87 10.88 -6.10
N GLU A 195 -18.01 10.94 -6.81
CA GLU A 195 -18.09 10.71 -8.28
C GLU A 195 -17.08 11.53 -9.10
N ARG A 196 -16.35 12.47 -8.50
CA ARG A 196 -15.35 13.36 -9.08
C ARG A 196 -13.95 13.19 -8.51
N ASP A 197 -13.65 12.09 -7.81
CA ASP A 197 -12.31 11.92 -7.24
C ASP A 197 -11.30 11.51 -8.31
N SER A 198 -10.55 12.48 -8.77
CA SER A 198 -9.49 12.35 -9.77
C SER A 198 -8.27 11.53 -9.33
N ARG A 199 -8.31 10.87 -8.17
CA ARG A 199 -7.20 10.05 -7.66
C ARG A 199 -7.08 8.71 -8.39
N TYR A 200 -8.17 8.24 -9.02
CA TYR A 200 -8.22 6.95 -9.69
C TYR A 200 -8.76 7.13 -11.10
N PHE A 201 -8.06 6.61 -12.06
CA PHE A 201 -8.28 6.77 -13.51
C PHE A 201 -9.63 6.24 -14.01
N ALA A 202 -10.27 5.33 -13.28
CA ALA A 202 -11.64 4.87 -13.48
C ALA A 202 -12.13 4.29 -12.15
N GLY A 203 -13.26 4.77 -11.65
CA GLY A 203 -13.90 4.19 -10.49
C GLY A 203 -14.24 2.73 -10.75
N ILE A 204 -13.97 1.87 -9.77
CA ILE A 204 -14.40 0.46 -9.84
C ILE A 204 -15.88 0.44 -9.50
N SER A 205 -16.69 -0.16 -10.37
CA SER A 205 -18.09 -0.44 -10.07
C SER A 205 -18.17 -1.40 -8.88
N PHE A 206 -18.96 -1.03 -7.86
CA PHE A 206 -19.15 -1.89 -6.69
C PHE A 206 -19.77 -3.24 -7.08
N ASP A 207 -20.75 -3.22 -7.97
CA ASP A 207 -21.46 -4.42 -8.38
C ASP A 207 -20.57 -5.34 -9.20
N ASP A 208 -19.73 -4.81 -10.09
CA ASP A 208 -18.76 -5.58 -10.86
C ASP A 208 -17.70 -6.19 -9.93
N PHE A 209 -17.19 -5.42 -8.95
CA PHE A 209 -16.24 -5.94 -7.98
C PHE A 209 -16.84 -7.07 -7.13
N VAL A 210 -18.09 -6.92 -6.67
CA VAL A 210 -18.84 -7.97 -5.95
C VAL A 210 -19.04 -9.20 -6.82
N ALA A 211 -19.33 -9.05 -8.12
CA ALA A 211 -19.46 -10.17 -9.04
C ALA A 211 -18.14 -10.93 -9.21
N GLU A 212 -17.01 -10.22 -9.33
CA GLU A 212 -15.67 -10.83 -9.40
C GLU A 212 -15.33 -11.60 -8.11
N LEU A 213 -15.64 -11.04 -6.93
CA LEU A 213 -15.46 -11.77 -5.67
C LEU A 213 -16.31 -13.05 -5.61
N GLY A 214 -17.54 -13.00 -6.13
CA GLY A 214 -18.40 -14.18 -6.28
C GLY A 214 -17.74 -15.25 -7.17
N THR A 215 -17.18 -14.84 -8.31
CA THR A 215 -16.45 -15.71 -9.23
C THR A 215 -15.24 -16.37 -8.57
N LEU A 216 -14.45 -15.58 -7.80
CA LEU A 216 -13.33 -16.12 -7.04
C LEU A 216 -13.76 -17.12 -5.97
N ASN A 217 -14.88 -16.88 -5.28
CA ASN A 217 -15.45 -17.83 -4.33
C ASN A 217 -15.84 -19.17 -4.98
N HIS A 218 -16.50 -19.12 -6.15
CA HIS A 218 -16.84 -20.34 -6.91
C HIS A 218 -15.58 -21.12 -7.32
N ARG A 219 -14.51 -20.42 -7.66
CA ARG A 219 -13.19 -21.02 -7.99
C ARG A 219 -12.39 -21.43 -6.76
N LYS A 220 -12.90 -21.21 -5.54
CA LYS A 220 -12.21 -21.46 -4.26
C LYS A 220 -10.85 -20.78 -4.15
N VAL A 221 -10.72 -19.59 -4.74
CA VAL A 221 -9.48 -18.79 -4.64
C VAL A 221 -9.34 -18.24 -3.23
N ARG A 222 -8.13 -18.30 -2.70
CA ARG A 222 -7.78 -17.70 -1.41
C ARG A 222 -7.51 -16.22 -1.60
N TYR A 223 -8.28 -15.35 -0.96
CA TYR A 223 -8.04 -13.92 -1.06
C TYR A 223 -8.36 -13.18 0.24
N LEU A 224 -7.74 -11.99 0.33
CA LEU A 224 -8.00 -10.98 1.35
C LEU A 224 -8.36 -9.68 0.64
N VAL A 225 -9.34 -8.95 1.18
CA VAL A 225 -9.71 -7.62 0.68
C VAL A 225 -9.66 -6.63 1.84
N SER A 226 -8.79 -5.64 1.75
CA SER A 226 -8.96 -4.41 2.54
C SER A 226 -10.03 -3.58 1.87
N TYR A 227 -11.18 -3.43 2.53
CA TYR A 227 -12.31 -2.72 1.96
C TYR A 227 -13.06 -2.02 3.07
N ASP A 228 -13.64 -0.91 2.85
CA ASP A 228 -14.26 -0.11 3.88
C ASP A 228 -13.38 0.10 5.15
N GLY A 229 -13.83 0.89 6.08
CA GLY A 229 -13.15 1.18 7.33
C GLY A 229 -13.91 2.22 8.12
N ARG A 230 -13.51 2.43 9.37
CA ARG A 230 -14.11 3.47 10.21
C ARG A 230 -13.06 4.31 10.91
N SER A 231 -13.38 5.59 11.11
CA SER A 231 -12.61 6.48 11.97
C SER A 231 -13.57 7.13 12.95
N GLY A 232 -13.47 6.76 14.22
CA GLY A 232 -14.45 7.11 15.22
C GLY A 232 -15.86 6.58 14.85
N SER A 233 -16.85 7.46 14.74
CA SER A 233 -18.22 7.13 14.32
C SER A 233 -18.45 7.14 12.80
N ARG A 234 -17.42 7.49 11.99
CA ARG A 234 -17.56 7.67 10.55
C ARG A 234 -17.13 6.38 9.83
N THR A 235 -18.07 5.76 9.12
CA THR A 235 -17.82 4.61 8.24
C THR A 235 -17.52 5.10 6.82
N TYR A 236 -16.56 4.48 6.15
CA TYR A 236 -16.16 4.76 4.79
C TYR A 236 -16.48 3.55 3.91
N GLY A 237 -17.18 3.77 2.81
CA GLY A 237 -17.55 2.72 1.88
C GLY A 237 -18.84 1.97 2.26
N LYS A 238 -19.34 1.20 1.30
CA LYS A 238 -20.47 0.30 1.45
C LYS A 238 -19.93 -1.09 1.82
N PRO A 239 -20.39 -1.75 2.91
CA PRO A 239 -19.89 -3.05 3.29
C PRO A 239 -20.11 -4.08 2.19
N LEU A 240 -19.21 -5.07 2.08
CA LEU A 240 -19.35 -6.17 1.13
C LEU A 240 -20.57 -7.05 1.51
N PRO A 241 -21.35 -7.52 0.53
CA PRO A 241 -22.60 -8.21 0.79
C PRO A 241 -22.42 -9.55 1.51
N ALA A 242 -23.30 -9.86 2.46
CA ALA A 242 -23.31 -11.11 3.22
C ALA A 242 -23.37 -12.37 2.33
N LYS A 243 -23.98 -12.27 1.13
CA LYS A 243 -24.05 -13.38 0.16
C LYS A 243 -22.68 -13.91 -0.29
N LEU A 244 -21.60 -13.14 -0.08
CA LEU A 244 -20.24 -13.58 -0.39
C LEU A 244 -19.65 -14.48 0.69
N ASN A 245 -20.29 -14.64 1.86
CA ASN A 245 -19.84 -15.46 2.99
C ASN A 245 -18.38 -15.16 3.42
N LEU A 246 -17.99 -13.89 3.40
CA LEU A 246 -16.65 -13.47 3.79
C LEU A 246 -16.52 -13.40 5.32
N THR A 247 -15.37 -13.78 5.83
CA THR A 247 -15.03 -13.56 7.23
C THR A 247 -14.45 -12.16 7.41
N LEU A 248 -15.14 -11.31 8.19
CA LEU A 248 -14.68 -9.96 8.50
C LEU A 248 -13.73 -9.98 9.70
N VAL A 249 -12.58 -9.36 9.53
CA VAL A 249 -11.61 -9.07 10.58
C VAL A 249 -11.39 -7.58 10.66
N GLU A 250 -11.53 -6.99 11.83
CA GLU A 250 -11.19 -5.59 12.07
C GLU A 250 -9.74 -5.46 12.54
N ILE A 251 -8.99 -4.57 11.88
CA ILE A 251 -7.58 -4.29 12.19
C ILE A 251 -7.46 -2.86 12.68
N GLU A 252 -6.97 -2.67 13.89
CA GLU A 252 -6.67 -1.33 14.41
C GLU A 252 -5.46 -0.73 13.69
N ALA A 253 -5.70 0.30 12.88
CA ALA A 253 -4.69 1.02 12.11
C ALA A 253 -3.94 2.09 12.92
N GLY A 254 -4.27 2.26 14.21
CA GLY A 254 -3.73 3.30 15.07
C GLY A 254 -4.43 4.65 14.93
N ARG A 255 -3.81 5.71 15.46
CA ARG A 255 -4.43 7.05 15.46
C ARG A 255 -4.48 7.62 14.05
N SER A 256 -5.65 8.13 13.66
CA SER A 256 -5.83 8.87 12.41
C SER A 256 -4.92 10.11 12.38
N SER A 257 -4.13 10.26 11.32
CA SER A 257 -3.27 11.44 11.14
C SER A 257 -4.08 12.74 11.05
N GLN A 258 -5.31 12.69 10.51
CA GLN A 258 -6.22 13.84 10.47
C GLN A 258 -6.81 14.15 11.85
N ALA A 259 -7.20 13.14 12.62
CA ALA A 259 -7.70 13.33 13.96
C ALA A 259 -6.63 13.90 14.91
N THR A 260 -5.38 13.44 14.76
CA THR A 260 -4.24 13.96 15.53
C THR A 260 -3.98 15.45 15.25
N LEU A 261 -4.09 15.89 13.99
CA LEU A 261 -3.96 17.30 13.62
C LEU A 261 -5.09 18.19 14.19
N LEU A 262 -6.26 17.60 14.44
CA LEU A 262 -7.43 18.27 15.04
C LEU A 262 -7.52 18.07 16.56
N GLY A 263 -6.47 17.51 17.19
CA GLY A 263 -6.46 17.25 18.64
C GLY A 263 -7.38 16.11 19.11
N ARG A 264 -7.90 15.29 18.18
CA ARG A 264 -8.80 14.17 18.48
C ARG A 264 -8.01 12.87 18.56
N ALA A 265 -8.37 11.98 19.48
CA ALA A 265 -7.76 10.66 19.67
C ALA A 265 -8.58 9.56 18.96
N GLU A 266 -9.03 9.81 17.72
CA GLU A 266 -9.83 8.83 16.98
C GLU A 266 -8.94 7.70 16.46
N MET A 267 -9.33 6.47 16.77
CA MET A 267 -8.71 5.26 16.24
C MET A 267 -9.29 4.97 14.85
N THR A 268 -8.42 4.66 13.91
CA THR A 268 -8.82 4.15 12.60
C THR A 268 -8.84 2.64 12.65
N VAL A 269 -9.93 2.05 12.21
CA VAL A 269 -10.10 0.61 12.06
C VAL A 269 -10.26 0.33 10.57
N GLU A 270 -9.47 -0.59 10.06
CA GLU A 270 -9.57 -1.10 8.70
C GLU A 270 -10.27 -2.45 8.71
N SER A 271 -11.18 -2.67 7.79
CA SER A 271 -11.84 -3.96 7.60
C SER A 271 -11.04 -4.82 6.63
N LEU A 272 -10.72 -6.02 7.04
CA LEU A 272 -10.08 -7.04 6.21
C LEU A 272 -11.06 -8.21 6.05
N TYR A 273 -11.47 -8.46 4.82
CA TYR A 273 -12.37 -9.56 4.48
C TYR A 273 -11.56 -10.74 3.93
N LEU A 274 -11.79 -11.92 4.48
CA LEU A 274 -11.17 -13.17 4.05
C LEU A 274 -12.17 -13.99 3.24
N SER A 275 -11.73 -14.57 2.12
CA SER A 275 -12.54 -15.50 1.35
C SER A 275 -12.87 -16.77 2.15
N PRO A 276 -14.00 -17.47 1.87
CA PRO A 276 -14.36 -18.71 2.55
C PRO A 276 -13.21 -19.74 2.52
N ALA A 277 -12.58 -19.93 1.35
CA ALA A 277 -11.49 -20.88 1.19
C ALA A 277 -10.26 -20.54 2.06
N LEU A 278 -9.96 -19.23 2.22
CA LEU A 278 -8.87 -18.80 3.08
C LEU A 278 -9.20 -18.95 4.56
N ALA A 279 -10.43 -18.59 4.97
CA ALA A 279 -10.87 -18.72 6.34
C ALA A 279 -10.83 -20.18 6.80
N GLU A 280 -11.35 -21.10 5.99
CA GLU A 280 -11.33 -22.55 6.24
C GLU A 280 -9.88 -23.07 6.41
N GLU A 281 -8.95 -22.66 5.53
CA GLU A 281 -7.55 -23.06 5.65
C GLU A 281 -6.90 -22.54 6.95
N LEU A 282 -7.18 -21.30 7.34
CA LEU A 282 -6.63 -20.71 8.55
C LEU A 282 -7.20 -21.35 9.83
N GLU A 283 -8.48 -21.73 9.83
CA GLU A 283 -9.12 -22.47 10.93
C GLU A 283 -8.54 -23.87 11.10
N ALA A 284 -8.21 -24.54 10.00
CA ALA A 284 -7.56 -25.86 10.03
C ALA A 284 -6.12 -25.81 10.59
N GLN A 285 -5.53 -24.63 10.77
CA GLN A 285 -4.16 -24.41 11.28
C GLN A 285 -4.13 -23.64 12.63
N PRO A 286 -4.85 -24.08 13.68
CA PRO A 286 -5.10 -23.28 14.90
C PRO A 286 -3.83 -22.92 15.68
N ALA A 287 -2.78 -23.74 15.65
CA ALA A 287 -1.55 -23.49 16.39
C ALA A 287 -0.75 -22.29 15.82
N ILE A 288 -0.81 -22.08 14.51
CA ILE A 288 -0.15 -20.94 13.83
C ILE A 288 -0.95 -19.66 14.10
N HIS A 289 -2.26 -19.76 14.17
CA HIS A 289 -3.15 -18.62 14.40
C HIS A 289 -3.03 -18.06 15.83
N ARG A 290 -2.98 -18.92 16.87
CA ARG A 290 -2.78 -18.52 18.27
C ARG A 290 -1.42 -17.83 18.48
N ARG A 291 -0.32 -18.40 18.01
CA ARG A 291 1.00 -17.74 18.08
C ARG A 291 0.99 -16.34 17.43
N ARG A 292 0.26 -16.17 16.35
CA ARG A 292 0.16 -14.89 15.65
C ARG A 292 -0.64 -13.84 16.43
N GLN A 293 -1.67 -14.26 17.17
CA GLN A 293 -2.42 -13.37 18.07
C GLN A 293 -1.60 -12.97 19.30
N ASP A 294 -0.86 -13.89 19.90
CA ASP A 294 -0.01 -13.64 21.07
C ASP A 294 1.14 -12.68 20.73
N GLU A 295 1.79 -12.84 19.56
CA GLU A 295 2.79 -11.89 19.06
C GLU A 295 2.20 -10.50 18.78
N GLN A 296 0.89 -10.41 18.48
CA GLN A 296 0.20 -9.13 18.30
C GLN A 296 0.05 -8.39 19.62
N MET A 297 -0.36 -9.06 20.65
CA MET A 297 -0.48 -8.46 21.99
C MET A 297 0.89 -7.95 22.47
N LEU A 298 1.95 -8.74 22.28
CA LEU A 298 3.31 -8.35 22.64
C LEU A 298 3.84 -7.13 21.86
N LEU A 299 3.52 -7.03 20.56
CA LEU A 299 3.92 -5.87 19.73
C LEU A 299 3.12 -4.61 20.06
N MET A 300 1.84 -4.75 20.40
CA MET A 300 1.01 -3.63 20.87
C MET A 300 1.45 -3.13 22.27
N GLU A 301 1.88 -4.02 23.14
CA GLU A 301 2.44 -3.64 24.44
C GLU A 301 3.79 -2.94 24.32
N SER A 302 4.65 -3.37 23.39
CA SER A 302 5.95 -2.75 23.14
C SER A 302 5.88 -1.40 22.41
N SER A 303 4.76 -1.08 21.76
CA SER A 303 4.53 0.19 21.05
C SER A 303 3.89 1.27 21.92
N LYS A 304 3.59 1.00 23.20
CA LYS A 304 3.15 2.04 24.15
C LYS A 304 4.28 3.05 24.33
N PRO A 305 4.04 4.37 24.17
CA PRO A 305 5.09 5.37 24.37
C PRO A 305 5.60 5.30 25.80
N TYR A 306 6.91 5.25 25.96
CA TYR A 306 7.61 5.31 27.25
C TYR A 306 7.03 6.45 28.09
N GLY A 307 6.43 6.11 29.23
CA GLY A 307 5.78 7.05 30.12
C GLY A 307 6.76 8.16 30.54
N LYS A 308 6.25 9.38 30.57
CA LYS A 308 6.94 10.57 31.08
C LYS A 308 7.58 10.23 32.44
N LYS A 309 8.90 10.43 32.53
CA LYS A 309 9.65 10.36 33.81
C LYS A 309 8.89 11.16 34.87
N ALA A 310 8.51 10.51 35.96
CA ALA A 310 7.94 11.15 37.12
C ALA A 310 8.92 12.24 37.59
N LYS A 311 8.41 13.47 37.75
CA LYS A 311 9.18 14.57 38.37
C LYS A 311 9.45 14.20 39.82
N ILE A 312 10.72 14.06 40.16
CA ILE A 312 11.17 13.93 41.54
C ILE A 312 10.81 15.23 42.29
N PRO A 313 10.11 15.18 43.43
CA PRO A 313 9.82 16.39 44.19
C PRO A 313 11.09 16.93 44.79
N LYS A 314 11.37 18.22 44.61
CA LYS A 314 12.46 18.93 45.28
C LYS A 314 12.17 18.93 46.77
N ARG A 315 13.11 18.39 47.55
CA ARG A 315 13.16 18.58 49.01
C ARG A 315 13.35 20.08 49.31
N ILE A 316 12.46 20.62 50.12
CA ILE A 316 12.57 21.92 50.73
C ILE A 316 13.45 21.70 51.97
N SER A 317 14.55 22.41 52.02
CA SER A 317 15.32 22.67 53.23
C SER A 317 15.10 24.09 53.67
#